data_1880bb0e56a032aa8d3303e8c95f5010
#
_entry.id   1880bb0e56a032aa8d3303e8c95f5010
#
_cell.length_a   1.000
_cell.length_b   1.000
_cell.length_c   1.000
_cell.angle_alpha   90.00
_cell.angle_beta   90.00
_cell.angle_gamma   90.00
#
_symmetry.space_group_name_H-M   'P 1'
#
loop_
_entity.id
_entity.type
_entity.pdbx_description
1 polymer ?
#
loop_
_entity_poly.entity_id
_entity_poly.type
_entity_poly.pdbx_seq_one_letter_code
_entity_poly.pdbx_strand_id
1 'polypeptide(L)'
;LLNQVFIDALKNRDAKISKVKDSNFSTILSEASSRWVPYDPSPEKCESAGVDSSWNKRAFQGLYIYAIDAVAVTSANKILAAEWDHDITGSARADFLELRAMSMEASVARKASGKTNIVCIDGSLLSRLIKETPEAASEMVKKCGSCIFISKSSESRLQFGSMGSRAGDIYYYGHAGKGAGFSVPLETQFRHGPLFEVYARLRDHTPMIRIEILGMASKQEITKILNKLRYHSVAGYPHCLKLAHNICKISNEDIDRLASMFSLQHEQGARDALNE
;
A
#
# COMPACT_ATOMS: atom_id res chain seq x y z
N LEU A 1 -20.13 -6.01 -26.48
CA LEU A 1 -20.04 -6.60 -25.15
C LEU A 1 -20.01 -5.53 -24.06
N LEU A 2 -19.14 -4.50 -24.16
CA LEU A 2 -19.02 -3.45 -23.14
C LEU A 2 -20.33 -2.66 -22.95
N ASN A 3 -21.05 -2.34 -24.02
CA ASN A 3 -22.36 -1.67 -23.98
C ASN A 3 -23.40 -2.50 -23.20
N GLN A 4 -23.40 -3.82 -23.34
CA GLN A 4 -24.30 -4.69 -22.58
C GLN A 4 -23.98 -4.70 -21.10
N VAL A 5 -22.70 -4.64 -20.72
CA VAL A 5 -22.25 -4.52 -19.34
C VAL A 5 -22.75 -3.21 -18.71
N PHE A 6 -22.66 -2.10 -19.45
CA PHE A 6 -23.18 -0.80 -18.96
C PHE A 6 -24.70 -0.79 -18.80
N ILE A 7 -25.44 -1.36 -19.75
CA ILE A 7 -26.92 -1.48 -19.66
C ILE A 7 -27.31 -2.35 -18.46
N ASP A 8 -26.64 -3.49 -18.25
CA ASP A 8 -26.86 -4.35 -17.08
C ASP A 8 -26.52 -3.64 -15.77
N ALA A 9 -25.39 -2.92 -15.74
CA ALA A 9 -24.95 -2.15 -14.57
C ALA A 9 -25.99 -1.09 -14.18
N LEU A 10 -26.55 -0.36 -15.14
CA LEU A 10 -27.59 0.64 -14.90
C LEU A 10 -28.90 0.00 -14.41
N LYS A 11 -29.36 -1.08 -15.05
CA LYS A 11 -30.58 -1.79 -14.68
C LYS A 11 -30.52 -2.41 -13.27
N ASN A 12 -29.34 -2.91 -12.89
CA ASN A 12 -29.14 -3.65 -11.63
C ASN A 12 -28.35 -2.87 -10.58
N ARG A 13 -28.17 -1.55 -10.76
CA ARG A 13 -27.35 -0.70 -9.90
C ARG A 13 -27.73 -0.83 -8.43
N ASP A 14 -28.99 -0.63 -8.10
CA ASP A 14 -29.46 -0.60 -6.72
C ASP A 14 -29.38 -1.98 -6.06
N ALA A 15 -29.67 -3.04 -6.79
CA ALA A 15 -29.49 -4.41 -6.33
C ALA A 15 -28.02 -4.76 -6.09
N LYS A 16 -27.10 -4.25 -6.91
CA LYS A 16 -25.66 -4.45 -6.74
C LYS A 16 -25.12 -3.65 -5.54
N ILE A 17 -25.59 -2.42 -5.34
CA ILE A 17 -25.20 -1.57 -4.19
C ILE A 17 -25.76 -2.16 -2.88
N SER A 18 -26.99 -2.66 -2.86
CA SER A 18 -27.60 -3.25 -1.66
C SER A 18 -26.87 -4.51 -1.17
N LYS A 19 -26.10 -5.20 -2.02
CA LYS A 19 -25.24 -6.30 -1.60
C LYS A 19 -24.15 -5.86 -0.62
N VAL A 20 -23.70 -4.61 -0.67
CA VAL A 20 -22.69 -4.04 0.24
C VAL A 20 -23.36 -3.32 1.40
N LYS A 21 -24.48 -2.62 1.11
CA LYS A 21 -25.30 -1.91 2.12
C LYS A 21 -26.48 -2.79 2.53
N ASP A 22 -26.20 -3.92 3.17
CA ASP A 22 -27.20 -4.85 3.68
C ASP A 22 -27.81 -4.39 5.02
N SER A 23 -28.59 -5.25 5.65
CA SER A 23 -29.25 -4.99 6.94
C SER A 23 -28.27 -4.62 8.07
N ASN A 24 -27.01 -5.06 7.99
CA ASN A 24 -26.01 -4.81 9.02
C ASN A 24 -25.25 -3.49 8.80
N PHE A 25 -25.41 -2.85 7.63
CA PHE A 25 -24.65 -1.66 7.28
C PHE A 25 -24.81 -0.52 8.30
N SER A 26 -26.06 -0.23 8.72
CA SER A 26 -26.35 0.84 9.69
C SER A 26 -25.77 0.54 11.08
N THR A 27 -25.82 -0.72 11.50
CA THR A 27 -25.27 -1.17 12.79
C THR A 27 -23.74 -1.06 12.79
N ILE A 28 -23.09 -1.53 11.71
CA ILE A 28 -21.63 -1.42 11.56
C ILE A 28 -21.20 0.04 11.46
N LEU A 29 -21.97 0.88 10.75
CA LEU A 29 -21.67 2.31 10.63
C LEU A 29 -21.78 3.03 12.00
N SER A 30 -22.79 2.68 12.81
CA SER A 30 -22.91 3.19 14.19
C SER A 30 -21.72 2.78 15.05
N GLU A 31 -21.30 1.52 14.96
CA GLU A 31 -20.11 1.03 15.67
C GLU A 31 -18.83 1.73 15.19
N ALA A 32 -18.63 1.88 13.87
CA ALA A 32 -17.51 2.63 13.32
C ALA A 32 -17.50 4.09 13.82
N SER A 33 -18.68 4.72 13.90
CA SER A 33 -18.82 6.08 14.42
C SER A 33 -18.45 6.17 15.91
N SER A 34 -18.84 5.19 16.73
CA SER A 34 -18.50 5.15 18.15
C SER A 34 -17.02 4.96 18.43
N ARG A 35 -16.31 4.28 17.50
CA ARG A 35 -14.87 4.07 17.56
C ARG A 35 -14.05 5.18 16.92
N TRP A 36 -14.69 6.19 16.33
CA TRP A 36 -13.99 7.32 15.71
C TRP A 36 -13.60 8.37 16.75
N VAL A 37 -12.34 8.73 16.78
CA VAL A 37 -11.78 9.78 17.63
C VAL A 37 -11.57 11.02 16.76
N PRO A 38 -12.40 12.08 16.88
CA PRO A 38 -12.16 13.34 16.20
C PRO A 38 -10.80 13.92 16.63
N TYR A 39 -9.97 14.27 15.68
CA TYR A 39 -8.65 14.84 15.90
C TYR A 39 -8.17 15.57 14.66
N ASP A 40 -7.87 16.84 14.77
CA ASP A 40 -7.24 17.63 13.70
C ASP A 40 -5.72 17.66 13.93
N PRO A 41 -4.93 16.88 13.12
CA PRO A 41 -3.49 16.81 13.32
C PRO A 41 -2.82 18.16 13.12
N SER A 42 -2.07 18.62 14.11
CA SER A 42 -1.21 19.81 14.03
C SER A 42 0.08 19.46 13.30
N PRO A 43 0.43 20.15 12.18
CA PRO A 43 1.62 19.83 11.41
C PRO A 43 2.90 19.93 12.24
N GLU A 44 3.58 18.81 12.46
CA GLU A 44 4.87 18.74 13.16
C GLU A 44 5.99 18.62 12.13
N LYS A 45 6.91 19.63 12.11
CA LYS A 45 8.05 19.61 11.20
C LYS A 45 8.92 18.39 11.45
N CYS A 46 9.09 17.57 10.43
CA CYS A 46 9.91 16.36 10.51
C CYS A 46 10.47 16.02 9.12
N GLU A 47 11.49 15.18 9.10
CA GLU A 47 11.97 14.53 7.87
C GLU A 47 11.27 13.18 7.74
N SER A 48 10.64 12.95 6.58
CA SER A 48 9.96 11.70 6.27
C SER A 48 10.55 11.05 5.02
N ALA A 49 10.54 9.73 4.98
CA ALA A 49 10.86 8.94 3.79
C ALA A 49 9.68 8.07 3.38
N GLY A 50 9.49 7.92 2.08
CA GLY A 50 8.57 6.97 1.47
C GLY A 50 9.34 5.79 0.89
N VAL A 51 8.78 4.61 0.98
CA VAL A 51 9.32 3.37 0.44
C VAL A 51 8.27 2.71 -0.43
N ASP A 52 8.68 2.34 -1.63
CA ASP A 52 7.83 1.61 -2.58
C ASP A 52 8.69 0.75 -3.50
N SER A 53 8.09 -0.24 -4.14
CA SER A 53 8.71 -1.11 -5.12
C SER A 53 7.82 -1.28 -6.35
N SER A 54 8.44 -1.60 -7.48
CA SER A 54 7.74 -1.89 -8.73
C SER A 54 8.46 -3.03 -9.44
N TRP A 55 7.70 -3.78 -10.23
CA TRP A 55 8.26 -4.73 -11.17
C TRP A 55 7.45 -4.73 -12.46
N ASN A 56 8.12 -5.09 -13.54
CA ASN A 56 7.48 -5.30 -14.83
C ASN A 56 8.20 -6.41 -15.60
N LYS A 57 7.51 -7.04 -16.55
CA LYS A 57 8.07 -8.08 -17.40
C LYS A 57 7.48 -8.04 -18.80
N ARG A 58 8.24 -8.53 -19.77
CA ARG A 58 7.80 -8.80 -21.13
C ARG A 58 8.08 -10.25 -21.50
N ALA A 59 7.11 -10.87 -22.17
CA ALA A 59 7.23 -12.22 -22.71
C ALA A 59 7.71 -12.17 -24.16
N PHE A 60 8.60 -13.07 -24.52
CA PHE A 60 9.02 -13.39 -25.87
C PHE A 60 8.72 -14.86 -26.17
N GLN A 61 9.06 -15.32 -27.36
CA GLN A 61 8.86 -16.73 -27.71
C GLN A 61 9.79 -17.63 -26.89
N GLY A 62 9.29 -18.19 -25.79
CA GLY A 62 9.99 -19.15 -24.92
C GLY A 62 10.86 -18.53 -23.83
N LEU A 63 10.89 -17.18 -23.70
CA LEU A 63 11.63 -16.50 -22.64
C LEU A 63 10.92 -15.22 -22.15
N TYR A 64 11.39 -14.70 -21.03
CA TYR A 64 10.91 -13.47 -20.41
C TYR A 64 12.09 -12.60 -20.03
N ILE A 65 11.93 -11.30 -20.17
CA ILE A 65 12.76 -10.30 -19.50
C ILE A 65 11.94 -9.66 -18.39
N TYR A 66 12.56 -9.40 -17.25
CA TYR A 66 11.94 -8.65 -16.15
C TYR A 66 12.89 -7.63 -15.56
N ALA A 67 12.32 -6.64 -14.88
CA ALA A 67 13.04 -5.72 -14.02
C ALA A 67 12.24 -5.50 -12.74
N ILE A 68 12.95 -5.27 -11.65
CA ILE A 68 12.42 -4.96 -10.32
C ILE A 68 13.19 -3.76 -9.80
N ASP A 69 12.52 -2.80 -9.18
CA ASP A 69 13.12 -1.66 -8.51
C ASP A 69 12.44 -1.41 -7.16
N ALA A 70 13.23 -1.00 -6.17
CA ALA A 70 12.74 -0.60 -4.86
C ALA A 70 13.53 0.62 -4.38
N VAL A 71 12.84 1.62 -3.84
CA VAL A 71 13.45 2.89 -3.44
C VAL A 71 12.94 3.37 -2.09
N ALA A 72 13.83 4.01 -1.33
CA ALA A 72 13.49 4.84 -0.17
C ALA A 72 13.88 6.28 -0.50
N VAL A 73 12.90 7.20 -0.49
CA VAL A 73 13.11 8.60 -0.88
C VAL A 73 12.50 9.55 0.15
N THR A 74 13.21 10.65 0.47
CA THR A 74 12.69 11.66 1.39
C THR A 74 11.65 12.56 0.71
N SER A 75 10.85 13.27 1.51
CA SER A 75 9.94 14.32 1.01
C SER A 75 10.65 15.47 0.27
N ALA A 76 11.98 15.61 0.45
CA ALA A 76 12.83 16.54 -0.29
C ALA A 76 13.42 15.91 -1.58
N ASN A 77 12.90 14.78 -2.02
CA ASN A 77 13.34 14.06 -3.23
C ASN A 77 14.79 13.55 -3.19
N LYS A 78 15.31 13.23 -1.99
CA LYS A 78 16.64 12.64 -1.81
C LYS A 78 16.51 11.13 -1.66
N ILE A 79 17.16 10.36 -2.52
CA ILE A 79 17.22 8.89 -2.40
C ILE A 79 18.11 8.53 -1.22
N LEU A 80 17.59 7.75 -0.28
CA LEU A 80 18.28 7.21 0.89
C LEU A 80 18.83 5.82 0.67
N ALA A 81 18.10 5.02 -0.11
CA ALA A 81 18.47 3.66 -0.51
C ALA A 81 17.72 3.29 -1.78
N ALA A 82 18.35 2.48 -2.62
CA ALA A 82 17.73 1.86 -3.79
C ALA A 82 18.30 0.46 -3.96
N GLU A 83 17.47 -0.43 -4.49
CA GLU A 83 17.85 -1.77 -4.95
C GLU A 83 17.15 -2.04 -6.28
N TRP A 84 17.80 -2.77 -7.17
CA TRP A 84 17.25 -3.17 -8.45
C TRP A 84 17.71 -4.58 -8.81
N ASP A 85 16.91 -5.24 -9.63
CA ASP A 85 17.21 -6.57 -10.19
C ASP A 85 16.61 -6.69 -11.58
N HIS A 86 17.27 -7.42 -12.47
CA HIS A 86 16.77 -7.73 -13.79
C HIS A 86 17.39 -9.02 -14.29
N ASP A 87 16.65 -9.78 -15.10
CA ASP A 87 17.18 -11.00 -15.71
C ASP A 87 16.38 -11.40 -16.95
N ILE A 88 16.97 -12.30 -17.73
CA ILE A 88 16.31 -13.01 -18.84
C ILE A 88 16.18 -14.47 -18.41
N THR A 89 14.96 -15.01 -18.45
CA THR A 89 14.67 -16.34 -17.94
C THR A 89 13.62 -17.07 -18.78
N GLY A 90 13.64 -18.41 -18.79
CA GLY A 90 12.59 -19.22 -19.40
C GLY A 90 11.25 -19.19 -18.63
N SER A 91 11.22 -18.67 -17.40
CA SER A 91 10.01 -18.55 -16.60
C SER A 91 10.09 -17.38 -15.65
N ALA A 92 9.19 -16.40 -15.80
CA ALA A 92 9.05 -15.26 -14.88
C ALA A 92 7.63 -15.23 -14.30
N ARG A 93 7.39 -16.03 -13.26
CA ARG A 93 6.11 -16.07 -12.57
C ARG A 93 5.87 -14.78 -11.81
N ALA A 94 4.65 -14.26 -11.87
CA ALA A 94 4.29 -12.99 -11.21
C ALA A 94 4.46 -13.06 -9.69
N ASP A 95 4.12 -14.19 -9.06
CA ASP A 95 4.30 -14.42 -7.62
C ASP A 95 5.78 -14.34 -7.19
N PHE A 96 6.70 -14.90 -7.99
CA PHE A 96 8.14 -14.78 -7.73
C PHE A 96 8.60 -13.32 -7.80
N LEU A 97 8.22 -12.57 -8.84
CA LEU A 97 8.60 -11.15 -9.00
C LEU A 97 8.03 -10.30 -7.87
N GLU A 98 6.79 -10.55 -7.47
CA GLU A 98 6.14 -9.88 -6.36
C GLU A 98 6.86 -10.13 -5.02
N LEU A 99 7.20 -11.38 -4.71
CA LEU A 99 7.96 -11.74 -3.52
C LEU A 99 9.36 -11.09 -3.50
N ARG A 100 10.02 -11.05 -4.66
CA ARG A 100 11.33 -10.43 -4.80
C ARG A 100 11.23 -8.92 -4.57
N ALA A 101 10.27 -8.24 -5.19
CA ALA A 101 10.01 -6.82 -4.99
C ALA A 101 9.72 -6.48 -3.52
N MET A 102 8.88 -7.27 -2.84
CA MET A 102 8.62 -7.14 -1.39
C MET A 102 9.87 -7.27 -0.54
N SER A 103 10.75 -8.23 -0.86
CA SER A 103 12.01 -8.43 -0.14
C SER A 103 12.95 -7.23 -0.30
N MET A 104 13.05 -6.69 -1.52
CA MET A 104 13.84 -5.50 -1.80
C MET A 104 13.25 -4.26 -1.11
N GLU A 105 11.93 -4.10 -1.13
CA GLU A 105 11.23 -3.02 -0.43
C GLU A 105 11.50 -3.06 1.09
N ALA A 106 11.40 -4.24 1.71
CA ALA A 106 11.76 -4.43 3.10
C ALA A 106 13.25 -4.10 3.38
N SER A 107 14.14 -4.42 2.44
CA SER A 107 15.57 -4.11 2.55
C SER A 107 15.84 -2.60 2.51
N VAL A 108 15.27 -1.88 1.54
CA VAL A 108 15.45 -0.42 1.45
C VAL A 108 14.78 0.32 2.60
N ALA A 109 13.65 -0.18 3.13
CA ALA A 109 12.99 0.35 4.32
C ALA A 109 13.92 0.26 5.54
N ARG A 110 14.56 -0.89 5.75
CA ARG A 110 15.55 -1.07 6.83
C ARG A 110 16.75 -0.12 6.69
N LYS A 111 17.24 0.09 5.46
CA LYS A 111 18.36 1.02 5.18
C LYS A 111 17.98 2.49 5.40
N ALA A 112 16.71 2.84 5.25
CA ALA A 112 16.18 4.18 5.49
C ALA A 112 15.82 4.42 6.97
N SER A 113 15.50 3.35 7.71
CA SER A 113 15.17 3.44 9.14
C SER A 113 16.33 4.05 9.94
N GLY A 114 16.01 4.99 10.83
CA GLY A 114 17.00 5.74 11.61
C GLY A 114 17.66 6.92 10.88
N LYS A 115 17.44 7.09 9.58
CA LYS A 115 17.92 8.25 8.82
C LYS A 115 16.91 9.40 8.74
N THR A 116 15.65 9.12 9.03
CA THR A 116 14.54 10.09 9.06
C THR A 116 13.68 9.87 10.30
N ASN A 117 12.83 10.86 10.63
CA ASN A 117 11.96 10.79 11.79
C ASN A 117 10.83 9.76 11.64
N ILE A 118 10.42 9.48 10.39
CA ILE A 118 9.38 8.51 10.05
C ILE A 118 9.62 7.92 8.66
N VAL A 119 9.47 6.62 8.52
CA VAL A 119 9.53 5.91 7.24
C VAL A 119 8.14 5.36 6.92
N CYS A 120 7.55 5.85 5.84
CA CYS A 120 6.26 5.41 5.33
C CYS A 120 6.48 4.33 4.26
N ILE A 121 5.88 3.18 4.41
CA ILE A 121 5.96 2.06 3.46
C ILE A 121 4.59 1.91 2.81
N ASP A 122 4.52 1.80 1.47
CA ASP A 122 3.25 1.68 0.76
C ASP A 122 2.60 0.32 1.01
N GLY A 123 1.29 0.34 1.16
CA GLY A 123 0.47 -0.85 1.27
C GLY A 123 0.58 -1.61 2.59
N SER A 124 0.16 -2.88 2.54
CA SER A 124 0.16 -3.82 3.66
C SER A 124 1.37 -4.77 3.59
N LEU A 125 2.57 -4.21 3.35
CA LEU A 125 3.79 -5.00 3.19
C LEU A 125 3.99 -5.98 4.34
N LEU A 126 3.78 -5.53 5.57
CA LEU A 126 3.99 -6.39 6.73
C LEU A 126 3.05 -7.60 6.74
N SER A 127 1.76 -7.40 6.47
CA SER A 127 0.78 -8.51 6.43
C SER A 127 1.15 -9.54 5.35
N ARG A 128 1.72 -9.07 4.24
CA ARG A 128 2.19 -9.93 3.15
C ARG A 128 3.49 -10.65 3.52
N LEU A 129 4.46 -9.94 4.10
CA LEU A 129 5.72 -10.52 4.57
C LEU A 129 5.51 -11.59 5.65
N ILE A 130 4.58 -11.39 6.58
CA ILE A 130 4.24 -12.39 7.61
C ILE A 130 3.78 -13.70 6.97
N LYS A 131 3.03 -13.62 5.88
CA LYS A 131 2.49 -14.77 5.17
C LYS A 131 3.52 -15.48 4.32
N GLU A 132 4.31 -14.73 3.56
CA GLU A 132 5.15 -15.23 2.48
C GLU A 132 6.62 -15.40 2.90
N THR A 133 7.12 -14.51 3.75
CA THR A 133 8.51 -14.48 4.20
C THR A 133 8.61 -14.07 5.68
N PRO A 134 8.25 -14.97 6.62
CA PRO A 134 8.21 -14.65 8.06
C PRO A 134 9.53 -14.15 8.63
N GLU A 135 10.66 -14.57 8.08
CA GLU A 135 12.00 -14.11 8.48
C GLU A 135 12.21 -12.64 8.14
N ALA A 136 11.81 -12.20 6.93
CA ALA A 136 11.89 -10.81 6.53
C ALA A 136 10.94 -9.94 7.38
N ALA A 137 9.75 -10.42 7.71
CA ALA A 137 8.83 -9.77 8.63
C ALA A 137 9.48 -9.58 10.02
N SER A 138 10.14 -10.64 10.55
CA SER A 138 10.83 -10.60 11.83
C SER A 138 11.96 -9.56 11.84
N GLU A 139 12.75 -9.48 10.77
CA GLU A 139 13.80 -8.49 10.66
C GLU A 139 13.26 -7.05 10.56
N MET A 140 12.15 -6.85 9.84
CA MET A 140 11.47 -5.56 9.77
C MET A 140 11.05 -5.08 11.16
N VAL A 141 10.39 -5.94 11.94
CA VAL A 141 9.98 -5.63 13.31
C VAL A 141 11.15 -5.21 14.19
N LYS A 142 12.26 -5.94 14.11
CA LYS A 142 13.44 -5.70 14.95
C LYS A 142 14.21 -4.41 14.58
N LYS A 143 14.23 -4.05 13.29
CA LYS A 143 15.14 -3.02 12.76
C LYS A 143 14.43 -1.74 12.29
N CYS A 144 13.11 -1.73 12.22
CA CYS A 144 12.34 -0.62 11.66
C CYS A 144 11.42 0.06 12.68
N GLY A 145 11.94 0.47 13.81
CA GLY A 145 11.17 1.10 14.89
C GLY A 145 10.49 2.44 14.51
N SER A 146 10.91 3.08 13.40
CA SER A 146 10.28 4.30 12.87
C SER A 146 9.41 4.04 11.64
N CYS A 147 9.19 2.79 11.26
CA CYS A 147 8.44 2.41 10.08
C CYS A 147 6.94 2.30 10.38
N ILE A 148 6.14 2.85 9.49
CA ILE A 148 4.69 2.69 9.45
C ILE A 148 4.26 2.26 8.04
N PHE A 149 3.22 1.43 7.97
CA PHE A 149 2.69 0.95 6.71
C PHE A 149 1.39 1.68 6.41
N ILE A 150 1.26 2.24 5.21
CA ILE A 150 0.13 3.09 4.84
C ILE A 150 -0.54 2.55 3.58
N SER A 151 -1.82 2.20 3.68
CA SER A 151 -2.62 1.73 2.57
C SER A 151 -3.72 2.75 2.21
N LYS A 152 -3.88 3.03 0.93
CA LYS A 152 -4.96 3.86 0.36
C LYS A 152 -6.29 3.11 0.29
N SER A 153 -6.21 1.80 0.19
CA SER A 153 -7.35 0.89 0.14
C SER A 153 -7.06 -0.31 1.03
N SER A 154 -8.09 -0.94 1.56
CA SER A 154 -7.94 -2.12 2.42
C SER A 154 -9.19 -2.99 2.33
N GLU A 155 -8.97 -4.29 2.15
CA GLU A 155 -10.01 -5.31 2.25
C GLU A 155 -10.10 -5.92 3.67
N SER A 156 -9.28 -5.41 4.62
CA SER A 156 -9.29 -5.85 6.02
C SER A 156 -10.68 -5.72 6.60
N ARG A 157 -11.14 -6.79 7.25
CA ARG A 157 -12.42 -6.88 7.98
C ARG A 157 -12.19 -7.32 9.42
N LEU A 158 -11.04 -7.00 9.97
CA LEU A 158 -10.64 -7.43 11.31
C LEU A 158 -11.52 -6.81 12.39
N GLN A 159 -12.05 -5.60 12.17
CA GLN A 159 -12.88 -4.89 13.15
C GLN A 159 -14.38 -5.25 13.03
N PHE A 160 -14.87 -5.37 11.81
CA PHE A 160 -16.32 -5.55 11.56
C PHE A 160 -16.71 -6.88 10.91
N GLY A 161 -15.73 -7.76 10.64
CA GLY A 161 -16.00 -9.06 10.01
C GLY A 161 -16.96 -9.93 10.81
N SER A 162 -16.82 -9.97 12.14
CA SER A 162 -17.72 -10.71 13.04
C SER A 162 -19.16 -10.16 13.05
N MET A 163 -19.36 -8.91 12.64
CA MET A 163 -20.68 -8.28 12.48
C MET A 163 -21.29 -8.53 11.10
N GLY A 164 -20.64 -9.35 10.25
CA GLY A 164 -21.11 -9.69 8.91
C GLY A 164 -20.79 -8.62 7.86
N SER A 165 -19.73 -7.80 8.05
CA SER A 165 -19.35 -6.79 7.08
C SER A 165 -19.04 -7.41 5.72
N ARG A 166 -19.50 -6.77 4.63
CA ARG A 166 -19.25 -7.17 3.25
C ARG A 166 -18.20 -6.31 2.55
N ALA A 167 -17.87 -5.17 3.14
CA ALA A 167 -16.79 -4.29 2.68
C ALA A 167 -15.62 -4.29 3.68
N GLY A 168 -14.46 -3.81 3.28
CA GLY A 168 -13.35 -3.57 4.19
C GLY A 168 -13.69 -2.51 5.25
N ASP A 169 -13.07 -2.60 6.41
CA ASP A 169 -13.31 -1.71 7.55
C ASP A 169 -13.12 -0.22 7.18
N ILE A 170 -12.17 0.07 6.28
CA ILE A 170 -11.91 1.43 5.76
C ILE A 170 -13.17 2.06 5.12
N TYR A 171 -14.03 1.26 4.52
CA TYR A 171 -15.26 1.73 3.90
C TYR A 171 -16.24 2.27 4.93
N TYR A 172 -16.42 1.58 6.06
CA TYR A 172 -17.32 2.00 7.13
C TYR A 172 -16.79 3.24 7.83
N TYR A 173 -15.50 3.30 8.16
CA TYR A 173 -14.88 4.51 8.71
C TYR A 173 -14.97 5.70 7.74
N GLY A 174 -14.84 5.44 6.44
CA GLY A 174 -15.00 6.46 5.39
C GLY A 174 -16.39 7.09 5.38
N HIS A 175 -17.43 6.34 5.79
CA HIS A 175 -18.83 6.78 5.89
C HIS A 175 -19.21 7.31 7.28
N ALA A 176 -18.50 6.92 8.34
CA ALA A 176 -18.80 7.32 9.71
C ALA A 176 -18.63 8.82 9.97
N GLY A 177 -17.72 9.48 9.26
CA GLY A 177 -17.49 10.92 9.38
C GLY A 177 -16.67 11.49 8.24
N LYS A 178 -16.80 12.80 8.00
CA LYS A 178 -16.04 13.54 6.99
C LYS A 178 -14.89 14.36 7.60
N GLY A 179 -14.90 14.52 8.91
CA GLY A 179 -13.88 15.27 9.66
C GLY A 179 -12.57 14.49 9.81
N ALA A 180 -11.49 15.20 10.09
CA ALA A 180 -10.20 14.65 10.46
C ALA A 180 -10.31 13.84 11.77
N GLY A 181 -9.47 12.82 11.90
CA GLY A 181 -9.50 11.94 13.07
C GLY A 181 -8.87 10.58 12.80
N PHE A 182 -9.07 9.68 13.74
CA PHE A 182 -8.60 8.30 13.63
C PHE A 182 -9.51 7.32 14.38
N SER A 183 -9.47 6.05 13.99
CA SER A 183 -10.17 4.98 14.69
C SER A 183 -9.46 4.61 15.99
N VAL A 184 -10.20 4.10 16.97
CA VAL A 184 -9.58 3.36 18.06
C VAL A 184 -8.68 2.27 17.46
N PRO A 185 -7.41 2.15 17.90
CA PRO A 185 -6.49 1.15 17.36
C PRO A 185 -7.00 -0.26 17.65
N LEU A 186 -6.90 -1.14 16.64
CA LEU A 186 -7.08 -2.57 16.83
C LEU A 186 -5.71 -3.23 16.98
N GLU A 187 -5.50 -3.87 18.12
CA GLU A 187 -4.29 -4.66 18.36
C GLU A 187 -4.46 -6.08 17.79
N THR A 188 -3.49 -6.53 17.04
CA THR A 188 -3.37 -7.90 16.56
C THR A 188 -2.05 -8.47 17.04
N GLN A 189 -2.11 -9.57 17.76
CA GLN A 189 -0.90 -10.30 18.21
C GLN A 189 -0.40 -11.20 17.08
N PHE A 190 0.88 -11.12 16.79
CA PHE A 190 1.55 -12.08 15.94
C PHE A 190 2.90 -12.48 16.54
N ARG A 191 3.55 -13.50 15.94
CA ARG A 191 4.75 -14.16 16.51
C ARG A 191 5.88 -13.20 16.97
N HIS A 192 5.99 -12.04 16.37
CA HIS A 192 7.12 -11.12 16.61
C HIS A 192 6.72 -9.84 17.35
N GLY A 193 5.52 -9.76 17.86
CA GLY A 193 5.03 -8.64 18.66
C GLY A 193 3.66 -8.11 18.21
N PRO A 194 3.12 -7.12 18.90
CA PRO A 194 1.83 -6.55 18.55
C PRO A 194 1.91 -5.68 17.30
N LEU A 195 0.89 -5.76 16.46
CA LEU A 195 0.63 -4.92 15.31
C LEU A 195 -0.66 -4.15 15.57
N PHE A 196 -0.62 -2.84 15.45
CA PHE A 196 -1.80 -1.98 15.60
C PHE A 196 -2.28 -1.51 14.23
N GLU A 197 -3.58 -1.71 13.97
CA GLU A 197 -4.28 -1.20 12.82
C GLU A 197 -5.09 0.03 13.20
N VAL A 198 -4.90 1.13 12.47
CA VAL A 198 -5.59 2.40 12.68
C VAL A 198 -6.09 2.92 11.33
N TYR A 199 -7.34 3.35 11.26
CA TYR A 199 -7.87 4.10 10.14
C TYR A 199 -7.80 5.58 10.47
N ALA A 200 -7.29 6.41 9.56
CA ALA A 200 -7.08 7.81 9.83
C ALA A 200 -7.45 8.70 8.63
N ARG A 201 -7.89 9.93 8.93
CA ARG A 201 -8.08 11.00 7.97
C ARG A 201 -7.31 12.22 8.45
N LEU A 202 -6.33 12.64 7.65
CA LEU A 202 -5.38 13.68 8.04
C LEU A 202 -5.94 15.10 7.89
N ARG A 203 -7.00 15.30 7.11
CA ARG A 203 -7.74 16.57 6.91
C ARG A 203 -9.20 16.27 6.64
N ASP A 204 -10.06 17.23 6.93
CA ASP A 204 -11.45 17.14 6.54
C ASP A 204 -11.60 16.88 5.04
N HIS A 205 -12.57 16.05 4.71
CA HIS A 205 -12.93 15.70 3.33
C HIS A 205 -11.82 15.05 2.48
N THR A 206 -10.68 14.66 3.08
CA THR A 206 -9.65 13.89 2.37
C THR A 206 -9.94 12.38 2.44
N PRO A 207 -9.34 11.58 1.56
CA PRO A 207 -9.45 10.12 1.63
C PRO A 207 -9.01 9.55 2.98
N MET A 208 -9.67 8.46 3.39
CA MET A 208 -9.24 7.63 4.51
C MET A 208 -7.96 6.88 4.14
N ILE A 209 -7.05 6.73 5.09
CA ILE A 209 -5.88 5.84 4.99
C ILE A 209 -5.93 4.80 6.11
N ARG A 210 -5.42 3.62 5.84
CA ARG A 210 -5.13 2.60 6.85
C ARG A 210 -3.66 2.69 7.22
N ILE A 211 -3.37 2.68 8.51
CA ILE A 211 -2.00 2.73 9.05
C ILE A 211 -1.79 1.48 9.90
N GLU A 212 -0.72 0.75 9.64
CA GLU A 212 -0.23 -0.32 10.51
C GLU A 212 1.02 0.15 11.23
N ILE A 213 1.06 -0.05 12.56
CA ILE A 213 2.12 0.40 13.47
C ILE A 213 2.64 -0.82 14.22
N LEU A 214 3.96 -1.00 14.20
CA LEU A 214 4.63 -2.07 14.95
C LEU A 214 4.92 -1.64 16.39
N GLY A 215 4.79 -2.57 17.33
CA GLY A 215 5.10 -2.33 18.73
C GLY A 215 3.95 -1.69 19.50
N MET A 216 4.16 -0.56 20.16
CA MET A 216 3.13 0.13 20.93
C MET A 216 2.46 1.23 20.12
N ALA A 217 1.13 1.36 20.24
CA ALA A 217 0.36 2.44 19.62
C ALA A 217 -0.65 3.03 20.61
N SER A 218 -0.15 3.73 21.63
CA SER A 218 -0.97 4.55 22.49
C SER A 218 -1.63 5.69 21.70
N LYS A 219 -2.71 6.25 22.23
CA LYS A 219 -3.36 7.44 21.64
C LYS A 219 -2.36 8.58 21.40
N GLN A 220 -1.41 8.78 22.32
CA GLN A 220 -0.38 9.81 22.20
C GLN A 220 0.61 9.53 21.06
N GLU A 221 1.02 8.28 20.86
CA GLU A 221 1.90 7.89 19.77
C GLU A 221 1.20 8.04 18.42
N ILE A 222 -0.06 7.61 18.33
CA ILE A 222 -0.87 7.80 17.11
C ILE A 222 -0.98 9.28 16.77
N THR A 223 -1.30 10.16 17.73
CA THR A 223 -1.40 11.61 17.47
C THR A 223 -0.06 12.20 17.01
N LYS A 224 1.08 11.78 17.57
CA LYS A 224 2.41 12.19 17.09
C LYS A 224 2.67 11.72 15.65
N ILE A 225 2.31 10.49 15.31
CA ILE A 225 2.43 9.97 13.95
C ILE A 225 1.58 10.79 13.00
N LEU A 226 0.32 11.06 13.35
CA LEU A 226 -0.60 11.84 12.51
C LEU A 226 -0.12 13.28 12.31
N ASN A 227 0.46 13.92 13.33
CA ASN A 227 1.05 15.26 13.24
C ASN A 227 2.22 15.29 12.24
N LYS A 228 3.12 14.30 12.29
CA LYS A 228 4.23 14.14 11.35
C LYS A 228 3.72 13.89 9.93
N LEU A 229 2.77 12.97 9.75
CA LEU A 229 2.17 12.69 8.45
C LEU A 229 1.47 13.92 7.87
N ARG A 230 0.82 14.71 8.72
CA ARG A 230 0.13 15.94 8.32
C ARG A 230 1.05 16.98 7.71
N TYR A 231 2.28 17.10 8.22
CA TYR A 231 3.26 18.08 7.76
C TYR A 231 3.62 17.91 6.27
N HIS A 232 3.84 16.67 5.83
CA HIS A 232 4.20 16.37 4.44
C HIS A 232 3.05 15.76 3.61
N SER A 233 1.79 15.84 4.09
CA SER A 233 0.67 15.28 3.35
C SER A 233 0.16 16.22 2.25
N VAL A 234 -0.07 15.66 1.06
CA VAL A 234 -0.76 16.32 -0.06
C VAL A 234 -2.09 15.60 -0.27
N ALA A 235 -3.19 16.33 -0.24
CA ALA A 235 -4.55 15.76 -0.35
C ALA A 235 -4.83 14.61 0.63
N GLY A 236 -4.24 14.68 1.86
CA GLY A 236 -4.45 13.67 2.90
C GLY A 236 -3.58 12.40 2.75
N TYR A 237 -2.60 12.39 1.86
CA TYR A 237 -1.69 11.27 1.67
C TYR A 237 -0.21 11.71 1.77
N PRO A 238 0.70 10.92 2.37
CA PRO A 238 2.10 11.28 2.52
C PRO A 238 2.79 11.49 1.17
N HIS A 239 3.38 12.68 0.97
CA HIS A 239 4.02 13.05 -0.29
C HIS A 239 5.21 12.16 -0.63
N CYS A 240 5.99 11.74 0.38
CA CYS A 240 7.13 10.85 0.19
C CYS A 240 6.74 9.51 -0.49
N LEU A 241 5.58 8.95 -0.18
CA LEU A 241 5.07 7.73 -0.85
C LEU A 241 4.75 7.98 -2.32
N LYS A 242 4.18 9.14 -2.66
CA LYS A 242 3.97 9.51 -4.07
C LYS A 242 5.29 9.63 -4.82
N LEU A 243 6.31 10.21 -4.18
CA LEU A 243 7.64 10.32 -4.78
C LEU A 243 8.28 8.93 -4.97
N ALA A 244 8.23 8.06 -3.96
CA ALA A 244 8.74 6.70 -4.06
C ALA A 244 8.08 5.95 -5.22
N HIS A 245 6.75 5.95 -5.28
CA HIS A 245 5.98 5.33 -6.35
C HIS A 245 6.38 5.82 -7.76
N ASN A 246 6.55 7.13 -7.91
CA ASN A 246 6.93 7.69 -9.22
C ASN A 246 8.37 7.33 -9.62
N ILE A 247 9.28 7.20 -8.65
CA ILE A 247 10.70 6.90 -8.90
C ILE A 247 10.89 5.41 -9.22
N CYS A 248 10.27 4.50 -8.45
CA CYS A 248 10.45 3.06 -8.68
C CYS A 248 9.60 2.49 -9.83
N LYS A 249 8.67 3.28 -10.40
CA LYS A 249 7.75 2.80 -11.43
C LYS A 249 8.52 2.35 -12.69
N ILE A 250 8.37 1.09 -13.05
CA ILE A 250 8.89 0.51 -14.29
C ILE A 250 7.75 0.43 -15.31
N SER A 251 7.81 1.25 -16.36
CA SER A 251 6.83 1.27 -17.44
C SER A 251 7.05 0.16 -18.47
N ASN A 252 6.09 -0.06 -19.37
CA ASN A 252 6.28 -0.96 -20.50
C ASN A 252 7.40 -0.48 -21.43
N GLU A 253 7.49 0.85 -21.61
CA GLU A 253 8.55 1.46 -22.42
C GLU A 253 9.95 1.20 -21.84
N ASP A 254 10.09 1.17 -20.50
CA ASP A 254 11.36 0.85 -19.85
C ASP A 254 11.76 -0.62 -20.08
N ILE A 255 10.80 -1.54 -20.00
CA ILE A 255 11.03 -2.96 -20.33
C ILE A 255 11.35 -3.15 -21.80
N ASP A 256 10.73 -2.40 -22.70
CA ASP A 256 11.02 -2.46 -24.14
C ASP A 256 12.43 -1.95 -24.46
N ARG A 257 12.85 -0.88 -23.80
CA ARG A 257 14.25 -0.39 -23.89
C ARG A 257 15.23 -1.43 -23.36
N LEU A 258 14.93 -2.04 -22.21
CA LEU A 258 15.77 -3.10 -21.64
C LEU A 258 15.84 -4.30 -22.58
N ALA A 259 14.72 -4.74 -23.17
CA ALA A 259 14.69 -5.81 -24.16
C ALA A 259 15.53 -5.49 -25.40
N SER A 260 15.51 -4.23 -25.85
CA SER A 260 16.33 -3.77 -26.98
C SER A 260 17.82 -3.82 -26.67
N MET A 261 18.22 -3.49 -25.43
CA MET A 261 19.63 -3.58 -24.99
C MET A 261 20.16 -5.02 -25.03
N PHE A 262 19.29 -6.01 -24.87
CA PHE A 262 19.60 -7.44 -24.98
C PHE A 262 19.31 -8.01 -26.39
N SER A 263 19.02 -7.15 -27.38
CA SER A 263 18.69 -7.55 -28.76
C SER A 263 17.49 -8.49 -28.89
N LEU A 264 16.54 -8.43 -27.93
CA LEU A 264 15.38 -9.29 -27.90
C LEU A 264 14.21 -8.77 -28.76
N GLN A 265 14.33 -7.60 -29.39
CA GLN A 265 13.29 -7.03 -30.24
C GLN A 265 12.94 -7.92 -31.47
N HIS A 266 13.82 -8.83 -31.85
CA HIS A 266 13.60 -9.78 -32.94
C HIS A 266 13.00 -11.13 -32.50
N GLU A 267 12.87 -11.34 -31.18
CA GLU A 267 12.30 -12.53 -30.58
C GLU A 267 10.80 -12.34 -30.30
N GLN A 268 10.10 -11.67 -31.23
CA GLN A 268 8.67 -11.37 -31.06
C GLN A 268 7.82 -12.63 -31.09
N GLY A 269 6.83 -12.71 -30.19
CA GLY A 269 5.84 -13.76 -30.18
C GLY A 269 4.79 -13.56 -31.28
N ALA A 270 4.11 -14.63 -31.69
CA ALA A 270 3.04 -14.59 -32.69
C ALA A 270 1.92 -13.58 -32.36
N ARG A 271 1.73 -13.20 -31.10
CA ARG A 271 0.76 -12.19 -30.66
C ARG A 271 1.16 -10.77 -31.06
N ASP A 272 2.45 -10.46 -31.03
CA ASP A 272 2.93 -9.12 -31.35
C ASP A 272 2.83 -8.87 -32.86
N ALA A 273 3.04 -9.91 -33.67
CA ALA A 273 2.85 -9.87 -35.13
C ALA A 273 1.38 -9.68 -35.59
N LEU A 274 0.41 -9.89 -34.69
CA LEU A 274 -1.01 -9.65 -34.98
C LEU A 274 -1.46 -8.22 -34.61
N ASN A 275 -0.63 -7.44 -33.96
CA ASN A 275 -0.91 -6.07 -33.54
C ASN A 275 -0.22 -5.02 -34.44
N GLU A 276 0.56 -5.46 -35.43
CA GLU A 276 1.09 -4.66 -36.54
C GLU A 276 0.14 -4.73 -37.74
#